data_a5c60a4c78e3f9d508bfbc809ce614fb
#
_entry.id   a5c60a4c78e3f9d508bfbc809ce614fb
#
_cell.length_a   1.000
_cell.length_b   1.000
_cell.length_c   1.000
_cell.angle_alpha   90.00
_cell.angle_beta   90.00
_cell.angle_gamma   90.00
#
_symmetry.space_group_name_H-M   'P 1'
#
loop_
_entity.id
_entity.type
_entity.pdbx_description
1 polymer ?
#
loop_
_entity_poly.entity_id
_entity_poly.type
_entity_poly.pdbx_seq_one_letter_code
_entity_poly.pdbx_strand_id
1 'polypeptide(L)'
;RLMIRLVKGAYWDSEIKRAQLDGLAGYPVYTRKVYTDVSYLACARKLLEAPDAIYPQFATHNAQTLASIYQLAASVGGSYYSGQYEFQCLHGMGEPLYAQVTGPSSEGKLARPCRIYAPVGSHETLLAYLVRRLLENGANTSFVNRIGDASVPVAELVTDPVQDVLLIASQEGRLGAPHPRIPLPHDLFAGEGRQARANSQGLNLAHEQQLASLAAALLYSTRQTYLAAPPQVTLPANPAQAPGWQALRNPAELSDIVGWVREATAEETQAAAERAAQAAPIWAGTPPAARADVLARAADLLEQRSQPLMGLIMREAGKTLPNAVAEIREAVDFLRYYGAQVAAQFDNAAQRPLGVVLAISPWNFPLAIFAGQVAAALAAGNTVLAKPAEQTPLTAAAMVQILHEAGVPQGALQLVPGRGETVGAALVAHPQVAGVMFTGSTEVARIIARQLASRLSVNGHPIPLIAETGGQNAMIVDSSALAEQVVADVLASAFDSAGQRCSALRVLCLQEDVAERTLTMLQGALQEWSMGNPDRQSTDVGPVIDEQARAQIEAHIERMQAAGQKVTR
;
A
#
# COMPACT_ATOMS: atom_id res chain seq x y z
N ARG A 1 -10.69 11.25 -39.15
CA ARG A 1 -10.97 11.80 -37.79
C ARG A 1 -10.88 10.69 -36.76
N LEU A 2 -10.37 11.02 -35.58
CA LEU A 2 -10.32 10.12 -34.45
C LEU A 2 -11.69 10.04 -33.77
N MET A 3 -12.22 8.82 -33.55
CA MET A 3 -13.45 8.64 -32.78
C MET A 3 -13.13 8.70 -31.30
N ILE A 4 -13.76 9.61 -30.56
CA ILE A 4 -13.57 9.76 -29.11
C ILE A 4 -14.92 9.60 -28.42
N ARG A 5 -15.03 8.57 -27.60
CA ARG A 5 -16.19 8.32 -26.74
C ARG A 5 -16.04 9.05 -25.40
N LEU A 6 -16.93 10.00 -25.15
CA LEU A 6 -17.01 10.71 -23.87
C LEU A 6 -18.15 10.10 -23.03
N VAL A 7 -17.82 9.68 -21.81
CA VAL A 7 -18.76 9.04 -20.89
C VAL A 7 -18.42 9.41 -19.45
N LYS A 8 -19.40 9.48 -18.55
CA LYS A 8 -19.17 9.58 -17.10
C LYS A 8 -18.82 8.20 -16.58
N GLY A 9 -17.78 8.11 -15.71
CA GLY A 9 -17.27 6.84 -15.22
C GLY A 9 -18.19 6.16 -14.21
N ALA A 10 -18.10 4.84 -14.12
CA ALA A 10 -18.89 3.99 -13.23
C ALA A 10 -18.12 3.53 -11.96
N TYR A 11 -16.86 3.90 -11.82
CA TYR A 11 -15.96 3.38 -10.78
C TYR A 11 -15.62 4.41 -9.70
N TRP A 12 -16.50 5.36 -9.46
CA TRP A 12 -16.27 6.50 -8.57
C TRP A 12 -15.89 6.07 -7.14
N ASP A 13 -16.64 5.16 -6.55
CA ASP A 13 -16.43 4.66 -5.20
C ASP A 13 -15.17 3.80 -5.07
N SER A 14 -14.92 2.92 -6.04
CA SER A 14 -13.72 2.08 -6.09
C SER A 14 -12.45 2.91 -6.29
N GLU A 15 -12.47 3.94 -7.13
CA GLU A 15 -11.33 4.85 -7.32
C GLU A 15 -11.02 5.65 -6.05
N ILE A 16 -12.04 6.11 -5.33
CA ILE A 16 -11.86 6.78 -4.04
C ILE A 16 -11.24 5.81 -3.03
N LYS A 17 -11.81 4.59 -2.88
CA LYS A 17 -11.30 3.59 -1.95
C LYS A 17 -9.88 3.16 -2.26
N ARG A 18 -9.56 2.97 -3.53
CA ARG A 18 -8.21 2.62 -3.96
C ARG A 18 -7.22 3.72 -3.63
N ALA A 19 -7.53 4.99 -3.95
CA ALA A 19 -6.67 6.11 -3.61
C ALA A 19 -6.46 6.26 -2.08
N GLN A 20 -7.49 5.98 -1.26
CA GLN A 20 -7.38 5.93 0.19
C GLN A 20 -6.45 4.80 0.65
N LEU A 21 -6.63 3.60 0.10
CA LEU A 21 -5.81 2.43 0.41
C LEU A 21 -4.34 2.67 0.02
N ASP A 22 -4.11 3.22 -1.17
CA ASP A 22 -2.79 3.50 -1.70
C ASP A 22 -2.13 4.75 -1.06
N GLY A 23 -2.86 5.51 -0.22
CA GLY A 23 -2.35 6.70 0.45
C GLY A 23 -1.95 7.82 -0.52
N LEU A 24 -2.68 7.98 -1.63
CA LEU A 24 -2.35 8.98 -2.64
C LEU A 24 -2.60 10.40 -2.13
N ALA A 25 -1.96 11.39 -2.75
CA ALA A 25 -2.11 12.80 -2.36
C ALA A 25 -3.53 13.36 -2.60
N GLY A 26 -4.33 12.69 -3.45
CA GLY A 26 -5.69 13.09 -3.80
C GLY A 26 -6.41 11.98 -4.54
N TYR A 27 -7.53 12.34 -5.15
CA TYR A 27 -8.37 11.40 -5.89
C TYR A 27 -8.25 11.61 -7.40
N PRO A 28 -8.25 10.54 -8.21
CA PRO A 28 -8.26 10.64 -9.68
C PRO A 28 -9.65 11.06 -10.21
N VAL A 29 -10.66 11.11 -9.33
CA VAL A 29 -12.05 11.47 -9.61
C VAL A 29 -12.50 12.64 -8.75
N TYR A 30 -13.49 13.39 -9.22
CA TYR A 30 -14.11 14.42 -8.39
C TYR A 30 -14.91 13.77 -7.25
N THR A 31 -14.82 14.32 -6.05
CA THR A 31 -15.57 13.83 -4.90
C THR A 31 -17.03 14.31 -4.88
N ARG A 32 -17.38 15.27 -5.76
CA ARG A 32 -18.76 15.76 -5.96
C ARG A 32 -19.20 15.54 -7.41
N LYS A 33 -20.34 14.90 -7.56
CA LYS A 33 -20.92 14.59 -8.89
C LYS A 33 -21.08 15.81 -9.79
N VAL A 34 -21.49 16.95 -9.24
CA VAL A 34 -21.68 18.19 -10.01
C VAL A 34 -20.43 18.65 -10.73
N TYR A 35 -19.24 18.45 -10.15
CA TYR A 35 -17.97 18.78 -10.83
C TYR A 35 -17.68 17.83 -12.00
N THR A 36 -18.10 16.57 -11.91
CA THR A 36 -18.05 15.63 -13.04
C THR A 36 -18.98 16.10 -14.15
N ASP A 37 -20.17 16.61 -13.83
CA ASP A 37 -21.14 17.11 -14.79
C ASP A 37 -20.59 18.34 -15.54
N VAL A 38 -20.01 19.31 -14.83
CA VAL A 38 -19.35 20.48 -15.44
C VAL A 38 -18.16 20.08 -16.31
N SER A 39 -17.30 19.18 -15.82
CA SER A 39 -16.14 18.68 -16.56
C SER A 39 -16.56 17.96 -17.85
N TYR A 40 -17.63 17.15 -17.78
CA TYR A 40 -18.18 16.48 -18.97
C TYR A 40 -18.60 17.48 -20.04
N LEU A 41 -19.33 18.55 -19.68
CA LEU A 41 -19.77 19.58 -20.62
C LEU A 41 -18.59 20.39 -21.19
N ALA A 42 -17.58 20.68 -20.38
CA ALA A 42 -16.35 21.34 -20.86
C ALA A 42 -15.60 20.47 -21.86
N CYS A 43 -15.46 19.16 -21.59
CA CYS A 43 -14.88 18.20 -22.53
C CYS A 43 -15.72 18.07 -23.80
N ALA A 44 -17.04 18.02 -23.68
CA ALA A 44 -17.94 17.95 -24.84
C ALA A 44 -17.76 19.17 -25.76
N ARG A 45 -17.69 20.38 -25.18
CA ARG A 45 -17.38 21.59 -25.94
C ARG A 45 -16.06 21.48 -26.69
N LYS A 46 -14.99 21.05 -25.98
CA LYS A 46 -13.65 20.92 -26.57
C LYS A 46 -13.60 19.92 -27.74
N LEU A 47 -14.34 18.81 -27.63
CA LEU A 47 -14.44 17.84 -28.73
C LEU A 47 -15.20 18.41 -29.93
N LEU A 48 -16.27 19.17 -29.70
CA LEU A 48 -17.07 19.80 -30.76
C LEU A 48 -16.31 20.93 -31.48
N GLU A 49 -15.37 21.60 -30.80
CA GLU A 49 -14.51 22.65 -31.35
C GLU A 49 -13.43 22.11 -32.32
N ALA A 50 -13.25 20.79 -32.44
CA ALA A 50 -12.25 20.16 -33.30
C ALA A 50 -12.86 19.24 -34.38
N PRO A 51 -13.80 19.71 -35.21
CA PRO A 51 -14.60 18.86 -36.12
C PRO A 51 -13.77 18.19 -37.22
N ASP A 52 -12.63 18.74 -37.59
CA ASP A 52 -11.76 18.20 -38.63
C ASP A 52 -10.90 17.01 -38.10
N ALA A 53 -10.56 17.03 -36.83
CA ALA A 53 -9.71 16.03 -36.17
C ALA A 53 -10.51 14.94 -35.47
N ILE A 54 -11.66 15.27 -34.87
CA ILE A 54 -12.40 14.42 -33.94
C ILE A 54 -13.81 14.15 -34.45
N TYR A 55 -14.28 12.93 -34.21
CA TYR A 55 -15.70 12.52 -34.29
C TYR A 55 -16.16 12.18 -32.87
N PRO A 56 -16.88 13.10 -32.19
CA PRO A 56 -17.35 12.88 -30.83
C PRO A 56 -18.48 11.88 -30.75
N GLN A 57 -18.41 11.00 -29.75
CA GLN A 57 -19.43 10.01 -29.41
C GLN A 57 -19.85 10.24 -27.95
N PHE A 58 -21.03 10.77 -27.71
CA PHE A 58 -21.50 11.19 -26.39
C PHE A 58 -22.38 10.11 -25.76
N ALA A 59 -21.86 9.36 -24.80
CA ALA A 59 -22.59 8.34 -24.07
C ALA A 59 -23.22 8.94 -22.80
N THR A 60 -24.55 8.95 -22.72
CA THR A 60 -25.28 9.46 -21.56
C THR A 60 -26.71 8.94 -21.53
N HIS A 61 -27.27 8.75 -20.30
CA HIS A 61 -28.70 8.50 -20.07
C HIS A 61 -29.37 9.67 -19.32
N ASN A 62 -28.65 10.79 -19.20
CA ASN A 62 -29.13 12.00 -18.54
C ASN A 62 -29.68 12.98 -19.59
N ALA A 63 -30.97 13.27 -19.53
CA ALA A 63 -31.66 14.15 -20.49
C ALA A 63 -31.14 15.59 -20.47
N GLN A 64 -30.79 16.13 -19.29
CA GLN A 64 -30.20 17.46 -19.17
C GLN A 64 -28.84 17.54 -19.85
N THR A 65 -27.97 16.52 -19.63
CA THR A 65 -26.65 16.45 -20.30
C THR A 65 -26.80 16.34 -21.82
N LEU A 66 -27.76 15.52 -22.30
CA LEU A 66 -28.07 15.37 -23.71
C LEU A 66 -28.52 16.70 -24.33
N ALA A 67 -29.47 17.39 -23.69
CA ALA A 67 -29.96 18.68 -24.15
C ALA A 67 -28.84 19.74 -24.17
N SER A 68 -27.96 19.75 -23.17
CA SER A 68 -26.81 20.67 -23.10
C SER A 68 -25.84 20.41 -24.27
N ILE A 69 -25.54 19.16 -24.61
CA ILE A 69 -24.68 18.81 -25.76
C ILE A 69 -25.32 19.25 -27.06
N TYR A 70 -26.62 19.01 -27.21
CA TYR A 70 -27.36 19.45 -28.40
C TYR A 70 -27.25 20.96 -28.63
N GLN A 71 -27.41 21.77 -27.57
CA GLN A 71 -27.28 23.22 -27.62
C GLN A 71 -25.82 23.67 -27.85
N LEU A 72 -24.86 23.01 -27.19
CA LEU A 72 -23.44 23.29 -27.39
C LEU A 72 -23.02 23.03 -28.84
N ALA A 73 -23.46 21.94 -29.44
CA ALA A 73 -23.15 21.63 -30.83
C ALA A 73 -23.68 22.69 -31.81
N ALA A 74 -24.87 23.23 -31.55
CA ALA A 74 -25.44 24.33 -32.34
C ALA A 74 -24.64 25.64 -32.13
N SER A 75 -24.19 25.92 -30.90
CA SER A 75 -23.45 27.17 -30.59
C SER A 75 -22.02 27.18 -31.14
N VAL A 76 -21.36 26.01 -31.19
CA VAL A 76 -19.96 25.89 -31.64
C VAL A 76 -19.85 25.63 -33.13
N GLY A 77 -20.66 24.72 -33.66
CA GLY A 77 -20.56 24.23 -35.05
C GLY A 77 -21.59 24.77 -36.00
N GLY A 78 -22.48 25.66 -35.55
CA GLY A 78 -23.59 26.15 -36.38
C GLY A 78 -24.65 25.08 -36.64
N SER A 79 -25.18 25.04 -37.87
CA SER A 79 -26.18 24.06 -38.26
C SER A 79 -25.59 22.63 -38.25
N TYR A 80 -26.34 21.68 -37.73
CA TYR A 80 -25.96 20.28 -37.74
C TYR A 80 -25.75 19.76 -39.15
N TYR A 81 -24.69 19.00 -39.34
CA TYR A 81 -24.44 18.22 -40.56
C TYR A 81 -24.20 16.72 -40.23
N SER A 82 -24.54 15.85 -41.14
CA SER A 82 -24.35 14.40 -40.97
C SER A 82 -22.89 14.07 -40.73
N GLY A 83 -22.62 13.30 -39.66
CA GLY A 83 -21.27 12.95 -39.24
C GLY A 83 -20.56 13.99 -38.36
N GLN A 84 -21.27 14.98 -37.83
CA GLN A 84 -20.70 15.92 -36.87
C GLN A 84 -20.42 15.24 -35.51
N TYR A 85 -21.39 14.51 -34.97
CA TYR A 85 -21.28 13.72 -33.74
C TYR A 85 -22.40 12.68 -33.65
N GLU A 86 -22.32 11.77 -32.72
CA GLU A 86 -23.40 10.84 -32.37
C GLU A 86 -23.60 10.77 -30.85
N PHE A 87 -24.82 10.41 -30.45
CA PHE A 87 -25.09 9.95 -29.11
C PHE A 87 -24.92 8.44 -28.99
N GLN A 88 -24.74 7.95 -27.76
CA GLN A 88 -24.65 6.53 -27.48
C GLN A 88 -25.48 6.18 -26.25
N CYS A 89 -26.18 5.05 -26.30
CA CYS A 89 -26.90 4.48 -25.16
C CYS A 89 -26.64 2.98 -25.02
N LEU A 90 -26.78 2.49 -23.80
CA LEU A 90 -26.73 1.07 -23.52
C LEU A 90 -28.06 0.43 -23.92
N HIS A 91 -27.99 -0.76 -24.55
CA HIS A 91 -29.16 -1.55 -24.87
C HIS A 91 -30.03 -1.82 -23.63
N GLY A 92 -31.36 -1.67 -23.76
CA GLY A 92 -32.31 -1.81 -22.66
C GLY A 92 -32.38 -0.62 -21.70
N MET A 93 -31.65 0.48 -21.96
CA MET A 93 -31.64 1.67 -21.13
C MET A 93 -31.89 2.94 -21.94
N GLY A 94 -32.74 3.83 -21.39
CA GLY A 94 -32.96 5.16 -21.98
C GLY A 94 -33.77 5.16 -23.29
N GLU A 95 -34.43 4.09 -23.67
CA GLU A 95 -35.23 4.01 -24.91
C GLU A 95 -36.24 5.14 -25.08
N PRO A 96 -37.04 5.54 -24.06
CA PRO A 96 -37.96 6.66 -24.15
C PRO A 96 -37.27 8.00 -24.43
N LEU A 97 -36.10 8.21 -23.84
CA LEU A 97 -35.28 9.40 -24.08
C LEU A 97 -34.76 9.41 -25.53
N TYR A 98 -34.19 8.30 -25.98
CA TYR A 98 -33.60 8.22 -27.31
C TYR A 98 -34.61 8.15 -28.44
N ALA A 99 -35.84 7.72 -28.17
CA ALA A 99 -36.96 7.87 -29.11
C ALA A 99 -37.24 9.34 -29.48
N GLN A 100 -36.93 10.30 -28.56
CA GLN A 100 -37.02 11.73 -28.85
C GLN A 100 -35.81 12.26 -29.62
N VAL A 101 -34.67 11.56 -29.54
CA VAL A 101 -33.41 11.99 -30.17
C VAL A 101 -33.31 11.57 -31.62
N THR A 102 -33.68 10.33 -31.95
CA THR A 102 -33.41 9.71 -33.26
C THR A 102 -34.51 9.96 -34.30
N GLY A 103 -35.72 10.33 -33.88
CA GLY A 103 -36.82 10.56 -34.79
C GLY A 103 -36.70 11.85 -35.59
N PRO A 104 -37.52 11.99 -36.66
CA PRO A 104 -37.45 13.16 -37.56
C PRO A 104 -37.89 14.45 -36.90
N SER A 105 -37.28 15.57 -37.29
CA SER A 105 -37.64 16.91 -36.77
C SER A 105 -39.05 17.34 -37.12
N SER A 106 -39.64 16.78 -38.19
CA SER A 106 -41.04 16.96 -38.54
C SER A 106 -42.03 16.45 -37.46
N GLU A 107 -41.58 15.53 -36.62
CA GLU A 107 -42.34 15.01 -35.48
C GLU A 107 -41.96 15.68 -34.15
N GLY A 108 -41.24 16.81 -34.18
CA GLY A 108 -40.76 17.50 -32.97
C GLY A 108 -39.58 16.84 -32.28
N LYS A 109 -38.90 15.88 -32.91
CA LYS A 109 -37.76 15.15 -32.40
C LYS A 109 -36.44 15.81 -32.83
N LEU A 110 -35.31 15.39 -32.25
CA LEU A 110 -34.02 16.09 -32.43
C LEU A 110 -33.30 15.72 -33.73
N ALA A 111 -33.66 14.64 -34.40
CA ALA A 111 -33.02 14.12 -35.62
C ALA A 111 -31.50 13.97 -35.51
N ARG A 112 -31.04 13.35 -34.41
CA ARG A 112 -29.62 13.06 -34.17
C ARG A 112 -29.37 11.55 -34.15
N PRO A 113 -28.20 11.10 -34.65
CA PRO A 113 -27.86 9.68 -34.64
C PRO A 113 -27.59 9.20 -33.19
N CYS A 114 -28.03 7.98 -32.93
CA CYS A 114 -27.71 7.28 -31.69
C CYS A 114 -27.19 5.88 -32.03
N ARG A 115 -26.08 5.52 -31.43
CA ARG A 115 -25.54 4.15 -31.49
C ARG A 115 -25.90 3.43 -30.20
N ILE A 116 -26.54 2.27 -30.34
CA ILE A 116 -26.84 1.39 -29.22
C ILE A 116 -25.68 0.43 -29.05
N TYR A 117 -25.10 0.33 -27.86
CA TYR A 117 -24.08 -0.65 -27.54
C TYR A 117 -24.61 -1.66 -26.52
N ALA A 118 -24.16 -2.90 -26.65
CA ALA A 118 -24.53 -4.00 -25.76
C ALA A 118 -23.29 -4.85 -25.45
N PRO A 119 -23.14 -5.35 -24.22
CA PRO A 119 -22.17 -6.39 -23.95
C PRO A 119 -22.60 -7.70 -24.60
N VAL A 120 -21.64 -8.50 -25.06
CA VAL A 120 -21.87 -9.81 -25.64
C VAL A 120 -21.18 -10.87 -24.80
N GLY A 121 -21.89 -11.90 -24.36
CA GLY A 121 -21.38 -12.99 -23.54
C GLY A 121 -22.50 -13.80 -22.89
N SER A 122 -22.13 -14.84 -22.13
CA SER A 122 -23.07 -15.59 -21.29
C SER A 122 -23.41 -14.78 -20.01
N HIS A 123 -24.46 -15.19 -19.30
CA HIS A 123 -24.84 -14.52 -18.06
C HIS A 123 -23.71 -14.56 -17.01
N GLU A 124 -22.92 -15.65 -16.95
CA GLU A 124 -21.81 -15.76 -16.02
C GLU A 124 -20.72 -14.71 -16.30
N THR A 125 -20.39 -14.50 -17.57
CA THR A 125 -19.35 -13.53 -17.96
C THR A 125 -19.84 -12.09 -17.90
N LEU A 126 -21.15 -11.87 -18.04
CA LEU A 126 -21.74 -10.53 -18.04
C LEU A 126 -22.24 -10.07 -16.67
N LEU A 127 -22.35 -10.95 -15.68
CA LEU A 127 -22.93 -10.62 -14.38
C LEU A 127 -22.24 -9.40 -13.73
N ALA A 128 -20.93 -9.39 -13.69
CA ALA A 128 -20.16 -8.28 -13.11
C ALA A 128 -20.39 -6.96 -13.86
N TYR A 129 -20.54 -7.00 -15.19
CA TYR A 129 -20.88 -5.82 -15.99
C TYR A 129 -22.28 -5.30 -15.67
N LEU A 130 -23.27 -6.20 -15.61
CA LEU A 130 -24.68 -5.85 -15.36
C LEU A 130 -24.87 -5.30 -13.92
N VAL A 131 -24.24 -5.93 -12.93
CA VAL A 131 -24.29 -5.45 -11.54
C VAL A 131 -23.77 -4.03 -11.43
N ARG A 132 -22.63 -3.71 -12.06
CA ARG A 132 -22.10 -2.34 -12.07
C ARG A 132 -23.08 -1.34 -12.69
N ARG A 133 -23.77 -1.73 -13.76
CA ARG A 133 -24.80 -0.87 -14.38
C ARG A 133 -26.01 -0.66 -13.46
N LEU A 134 -26.44 -1.69 -12.76
CA LEU A 134 -27.51 -1.59 -11.77
C LEU A 134 -27.11 -0.67 -10.60
N LEU A 135 -25.91 -0.82 -10.08
CA LEU A 135 -25.40 0.05 -8.99
C LEU A 135 -25.26 1.51 -9.45
N GLU A 136 -24.76 1.75 -10.65
CA GLU A 136 -24.64 3.08 -11.23
C GLU A 136 -26.01 3.78 -11.34
N ASN A 137 -27.02 3.06 -11.83
CA ASN A 137 -28.37 3.61 -12.01
C ASN A 137 -29.16 3.67 -10.71
N GLY A 138 -28.89 2.76 -9.78
CA GLY A 138 -29.50 2.72 -8.45
C GLY A 138 -28.94 3.74 -7.47
N ALA A 139 -27.82 4.41 -7.79
CA ALA A 139 -27.27 5.44 -6.92
C ALA A 139 -28.26 6.60 -6.73
N ASN A 140 -28.47 7.06 -5.49
CA ASN A 140 -29.39 8.15 -5.15
C ASN A 140 -29.11 9.46 -5.92
N THR A 141 -27.89 9.65 -6.39
CA THR A 141 -27.46 10.82 -7.18
C THR A 141 -27.60 10.62 -8.67
N SER A 142 -27.96 9.42 -9.15
CA SER A 142 -28.12 9.17 -10.58
C SER A 142 -29.37 9.89 -11.12
N PHE A 143 -29.29 10.35 -12.38
CA PHE A 143 -30.45 10.98 -13.03
C PHE A 143 -31.61 10.00 -13.16
N VAL A 144 -31.33 8.73 -13.47
CA VAL A 144 -32.34 7.69 -13.65
C VAL A 144 -33.09 7.39 -12.35
N ASN A 145 -32.40 7.37 -11.21
CA ASN A 145 -33.04 7.21 -9.90
C ASN A 145 -33.87 8.43 -9.53
N ARG A 146 -33.31 9.63 -9.69
CA ARG A 146 -33.98 10.88 -9.31
C ARG A 146 -35.23 11.21 -10.16
N ILE A 147 -35.25 10.83 -11.44
CA ILE A 147 -36.45 11.03 -12.28
C ILE A 147 -37.62 10.09 -11.88
N GLY A 148 -37.31 8.95 -11.27
CA GLY A 148 -38.31 8.03 -10.71
C GLY A 148 -38.86 8.47 -9.37
N ASP A 149 -38.26 9.45 -8.71
CA ASP A 149 -38.68 9.97 -7.41
C ASP A 149 -39.65 11.17 -7.59
N ALA A 150 -40.94 10.91 -7.37
CA ALA A 150 -41.98 11.94 -7.49
C ALA A 150 -41.81 13.13 -6.53
N SER A 151 -40.96 13.03 -5.52
CA SER A 151 -40.65 14.12 -4.59
C SER A 151 -39.64 15.13 -5.16
N VAL A 152 -38.90 14.78 -6.22
CA VAL A 152 -37.90 15.64 -6.84
C VAL A 152 -38.56 16.48 -7.94
N PRO A 153 -38.62 17.81 -7.81
CA PRO A 153 -39.19 18.68 -8.85
C PRO A 153 -38.38 18.61 -10.15
N VAL A 154 -39.05 18.65 -11.31
CA VAL A 154 -38.38 18.67 -12.63
C VAL A 154 -37.41 19.85 -12.72
N ALA A 155 -37.73 21.01 -12.17
CA ALA A 155 -36.82 22.17 -12.15
C ALA A 155 -35.46 21.87 -11.54
N GLU A 156 -35.41 21.03 -10.50
CA GLU A 156 -34.16 20.59 -9.86
C GLU A 156 -33.36 19.62 -10.74
N LEU A 157 -34.06 18.76 -11.51
CA LEU A 157 -33.42 17.79 -12.41
C LEU A 157 -32.74 18.44 -13.61
N VAL A 158 -33.19 19.64 -14.00
CA VAL A 158 -32.70 20.37 -15.17
C VAL A 158 -31.84 21.58 -14.84
N THR A 159 -31.44 21.73 -13.57
CA THR A 159 -30.54 22.81 -13.13
C THR A 159 -29.22 22.75 -13.89
N ASP A 160 -28.71 23.92 -14.28
CA ASP A 160 -27.38 24.04 -14.88
C ASP A 160 -26.31 23.66 -13.85
N PRO A 161 -25.49 22.64 -14.08
CA PRO A 161 -24.47 22.22 -13.13
C PRO A 161 -23.44 23.31 -12.80
N VAL A 162 -23.24 24.31 -13.68
CA VAL A 162 -22.38 25.47 -13.37
C VAL A 162 -23.02 26.32 -12.27
N GLN A 163 -24.34 26.54 -12.31
CA GLN A 163 -25.04 27.28 -11.27
C GLN A 163 -24.98 26.53 -9.92
N ASP A 164 -25.13 25.21 -9.92
CA ASP A 164 -25.01 24.40 -8.72
C ASP A 164 -23.61 24.52 -8.10
N VAL A 165 -22.54 24.50 -8.93
CA VAL A 165 -21.16 24.70 -8.47
C VAL A 165 -20.96 26.09 -7.86
N LEU A 166 -21.50 27.14 -8.49
CA LEU A 166 -21.41 28.50 -7.98
C LEU A 166 -22.19 28.67 -6.66
N LEU A 167 -23.34 28.03 -6.53
CA LEU A 167 -24.09 28.00 -5.29
C LEU A 167 -23.31 27.33 -4.16
N ILE A 168 -22.73 26.16 -4.40
CA ILE A 168 -21.87 25.48 -3.44
C ILE A 168 -20.67 26.38 -3.06
N ALA A 169 -20.03 27.02 -4.04
CA ALA A 169 -18.92 27.91 -3.78
C ALA A 169 -19.31 29.11 -2.91
N SER A 170 -20.51 29.66 -3.11
CA SER A 170 -21.01 30.77 -2.29
C SER A 170 -21.30 30.35 -0.84
N GLN A 171 -21.76 29.14 -0.64
CA GLN A 171 -22.08 28.59 0.70
C GLN A 171 -20.82 28.19 1.47
N GLU A 172 -19.83 27.63 0.79
CA GLU A 172 -18.60 27.10 1.39
C GLU A 172 -17.40 28.06 1.29
N GLY A 173 -17.57 29.22 0.64
CA GLY A 173 -16.51 30.22 0.49
C GLY A 173 -15.37 29.83 -0.44
N ARG A 174 -15.46 28.70 -1.16
CA ARG A 174 -14.40 28.15 -2.02
C ARG A 174 -14.96 27.44 -3.25
N LEU A 175 -14.51 27.87 -4.43
CA LEU A 175 -14.78 27.15 -5.68
C LEU A 175 -13.93 25.85 -5.75
N GLY A 176 -14.53 24.76 -6.17
CA GLY A 176 -13.86 23.47 -6.33
C GLY A 176 -13.60 22.73 -5.01
N ALA A 177 -14.26 23.11 -3.92
CA ALA A 177 -14.12 22.40 -2.63
C ALA A 177 -14.52 20.92 -2.75
N PRO A 178 -13.72 19.98 -2.18
CA PRO A 178 -14.07 18.57 -2.16
C PRO A 178 -15.31 18.32 -1.30
N HIS A 179 -15.87 17.11 -1.37
CA HIS A 179 -17.00 16.73 -0.54
C HIS A 179 -16.59 16.67 0.94
N PRO A 180 -17.25 17.37 1.89
CA PRO A 180 -16.77 17.51 3.27
C PRO A 180 -16.76 16.19 4.07
N ARG A 181 -17.53 15.18 3.64
CA ARG A 181 -17.56 13.85 4.27
C ARG A 181 -16.62 12.83 3.59
N ILE A 182 -15.83 13.25 2.63
CA ILE A 182 -14.82 12.40 1.98
C ILE A 182 -13.46 13.06 2.23
N PRO A 183 -12.79 12.72 3.34
CA PRO A 183 -11.49 13.29 3.67
C PRO A 183 -10.45 12.88 2.61
N LEU A 184 -9.42 13.67 2.44
CA LEU A 184 -8.26 13.26 1.63
C LEU A 184 -7.62 11.99 2.22
N PRO A 185 -6.92 11.17 1.41
CA PRO A 185 -6.25 9.98 1.91
C PRO A 185 -5.31 10.24 3.11
N HIS A 186 -4.61 11.37 3.12
CA HIS A 186 -3.78 11.80 4.23
C HIS A 186 -4.56 12.00 5.54
N ASP A 187 -5.81 12.45 5.45
CA ASP A 187 -6.63 12.87 6.59
C ASP A 187 -7.59 11.76 7.09
N LEU A 188 -7.46 10.53 6.60
CA LEU A 188 -8.33 9.41 6.96
C LEU A 188 -8.44 9.16 8.48
N PHE A 189 -7.36 9.41 9.20
CA PHE A 189 -7.26 9.20 10.64
C PHE A 189 -7.12 10.52 11.41
N ALA A 190 -7.44 11.66 10.77
CA ALA A 190 -7.39 12.99 11.38
C ALA A 190 -8.60 13.34 12.26
N GLY A 191 -9.33 12.35 12.75
CA GLY A 191 -10.50 12.53 13.64
C GLY A 191 -10.20 13.38 14.88
N GLU A 192 -11.26 13.79 15.58
CA GLU A 192 -11.12 14.55 16.82
C GLU A 192 -10.55 13.68 17.95
N GLY A 193 -9.56 14.21 18.69
CA GLY A 193 -9.02 13.57 19.89
C GLY A 193 -7.54 13.26 19.83
N ARG A 194 -7.02 12.74 20.95
CA ARG A 194 -5.58 12.47 21.14
C ARG A 194 -5.02 11.32 20.28
N GLN A 195 -5.90 10.54 19.63
CA GLN A 195 -5.49 9.45 18.73
C GLN A 195 -5.46 9.87 17.25
N ALA A 196 -5.77 11.15 16.96
CA ALA A 196 -5.69 11.69 15.61
C ALA A 196 -4.25 11.58 15.07
N ARG A 197 -4.11 11.10 13.85
CA ARG A 197 -2.82 10.96 13.15
C ARG A 197 -3.00 11.12 11.65
N ALA A 198 -1.94 11.53 10.98
CA ALA A 198 -1.89 11.49 9.52
C ALA A 198 -1.74 10.05 9.03
N ASN A 199 -2.38 9.72 7.92
CA ASN A 199 -2.13 8.49 7.18
C ASN A 199 -0.79 8.60 6.43
N SER A 200 -0.10 7.48 6.24
CA SER A 200 1.16 7.44 5.48
C SER A 200 0.96 7.78 4.01
N GLN A 201 1.90 8.52 3.44
CA GLN A 201 1.86 8.91 2.03
C GLN A 201 2.36 7.76 1.14
N GLY A 202 1.55 7.42 0.11
CA GLY A 202 1.93 6.49 -0.93
C GLY A 202 2.33 7.16 -2.23
N LEU A 203 2.63 6.35 -3.24
CA LEU A 203 3.03 6.79 -4.57
C LEU A 203 2.10 6.23 -5.63
N ASN A 204 1.72 7.08 -6.58
CA ASN A 204 1.01 6.62 -7.77
C ASN A 204 2.02 6.12 -8.82
N LEU A 205 2.25 4.79 -8.84
CA LEU A 205 3.19 4.16 -9.75
C LEU A 205 2.73 4.15 -11.23
N ALA A 206 1.52 4.61 -11.53
CA ALA A 206 1.05 4.85 -12.90
C ALA A 206 1.30 6.29 -13.38
N HIS A 207 1.82 7.19 -12.52
CA HIS A 207 2.04 8.59 -12.85
C HIS A 207 3.48 8.80 -13.37
N GLU A 208 3.63 9.00 -14.68
CA GLU A 208 4.93 9.06 -15.36
C GLU A 208 5.94 10.06 -14.75
N GLN A 209 5.47 11.26 -14.35
CA GLN A 209 6.35 12.26 -13.75
C GLN A 209 6.85 11.84 -12.36
N GLN A 210 5.99 11.19 -11.55
CA GLN A 210 6.40 10.64 -10.26
C GLN A 210 7.39 9.49 -10.45
N LEU A 211 7.15 8.61 -11.43
CA LEU A 211 8.07 7.54 -11.78
C LEU A 211 9.43 8.06 -12.24
N ALA A 212 9.47 9.12 -13.05
CA ALA A 212 10.73 9.72 -13.50
C ALA A 212 11.55 10.28 -12.33
N SER A 213 10.91 10.99 -11.39
CA SER A 213 11.55 11.48 -10.17
C SER A 213 12.05 10.33 -9.30
N LEU A 214 11.22 9.31 -9.11
CA LEU A 214 11.57 8.11 -8.34
C LEU A 214 12.76 7.38 -8.96
N ALA A 215 12.77 7.18 -10.29
CA ALA A 215 13.87 6.51 -10.99
C ALA A 215 15.21 7.24 -10.75
N ALA A 216 15.21 8.58 -10.77
CA ALA A 216 16.40 9.37 -10.47
C ALA A 216 16.89 9.16 -9.03
N ALA A 217 15.98 9.11 -8.06
CA ALA A 217 16.32 8.86 -6.65
C ALA A 217 16.82 7.43 -6.42
N LEU A 218 16.22 6.43 -7.09
CA LEU A 218 16.67 5.04 -7.04
C LEU A 218 18.08 4.88 -7.62
N LEU A 219 18.37 5.51 -8.77
CA LEU A 219 19.71 5.55 -9.35
C LEU A 219 20.71 6.26 -8.44
N TYR A 220 20.31 7.35 -7.77
CA TYR A 220 21.18 8.01 -6.81
C TYR A 220 21.49 7.11 -5.62
N SER A 221 20.52 6.32 -5.12
CA SER A 221 20.72 5.40 -4.01
C SER A 221 21.78 4.33 -4.29
N THR A 222 21.98 3.93 -5.55
CA THR A 222 23.02 2.95 -5.93
C THR A 222 24.45 3.48 -5.78
N ARG A 223 24.63 4.80 -5.70
CA ARG A 223 25.94 5.46 -5.52
C ARG A 223 26.29 5.68 -4.05
N GLN A 224 25.36 5.41 -3.14
CA GLN A 224 25.59 5.55 -1.70
C GLN A 224 26.23 4.28 -1.14
N THR A 225 27.15 4.44 -0.22
CA THR A 225 27.70 3.33 0.56
C THR A 225 26.93 3.23 1.86
N TYR A 226 26.16 2.17 2.01
CA TYR A 226 25.42 1.90 3.25
C TYR A 226 26.29 1.08 4.21
N LEU A 227 26.25 1.45 5.48
CA LEU A 227 27.05 0.81 6.52
C LEU A 227 26.18 0.46 7.72
N ALA A 228 26.36 -0.74 8.26
CA ALA A 228 25.72 -1.17 9.50
C ALA A 228 26.80 -1.69 10.48
N ALA A 229 26.82 -1.14 11.69
CA ALA A 229 27.75 -1.54 12.73
C ALA A 229 27.14 -1.28 14.12
N PRO A 230 27.68 -1.90 15.19
CA PRO A 230 27.32 -1.53 16.55
C PRO A 230 27.63 -0.04 16.84
N PRO A 231 26.91 0.58 17.79
CA PRO A 231 27.23 1.94 18.22
C PRO A 231 28.69 2.05 18.66
N GLN A 232 29.33 3.20 18.42
CA GLN A 232 30.71 3.51 18.79
C GLN A 232 31.79 2.85 17.91
N VAL A 233 31.42 2.05 16.94
CA VAL A 233 32.36 1.61 15.89
C VAL A 233 32.64 2.80 14.98
N THR A 234 33.91 3.14 14.84
CA THR A 234 34.31 4.14 13.86
C THR A 234 34.09 3.60 12.45
N LEU A 235 33.26 4.31 11.68
CA LEU A 235 32.98 3.92 10.29
C LEU A 235 34.22 4.14 9.42
N PRO A 236 34.65 3.13 8.65
CA PRO A 236 35.84 3.24 7.83
C PRO A 236 35.58 4.04 6.55
N ALA A 237 36.59 4.75 6.09
CA ALA A 237 36.55 5.42 4.78
C ALA A 237 36.47 4.41 3.62
N ASN A 238 37.11 3.23 3.78
CA ASN A 238 37.04 2.14 2.80
C ASN A 238 36.69 0.81 3.50
N PRO A 239 35.40 0.46 3.56
CA PRO A 239 34.94 -0.74 4.25
C PRO A 239 35.43 -2.04 3.58
N ALA A 240 35.72 -2.02 2.27
CA ALA A 240 36.21 -3.19 1.55
C ALA A 240 37.59 -3.67 2.05
N GLN A 241 38.37 -2.80 2.66
CA GLN A 241 39.71 -3.09 3.18
C GLN A 241 39.73 -3.10 4.73
N ALA A 242 38.63 -2.77 5.37
CA ALA A 242 38.56 -2.67 6.83
C ALA A 242 38.35 -4.06 7.49
N PRO A 243 39.11 -4.42 8.52
CA PRO A 243 38.97 -5.70 9.17
C PRO A 243 37.57 -5.89 9.79
N GLY A 244 36.98 -7.08 9.63
CA GLY A 244 35.69 -7.46 10.20
C GLY A 244 34.46 -6.94 9.46
N TRP A 245 34.63 -6.19 8.37
CA TRP A 245 33.54 -5.75 7.51
C TRP A 245 33.25 -6.78 6.42
N GLN A 246 31.97 -7.08 6.22
CA GLN A 246 31.46 -8.04 5.25
C GLN A 246 30.56 -7.32 4.25
N ALA A 247 30.70 -7.66 2.96
CA ALA A 247 29.85 -7.11 1.91
C ALA A 247 28.48 -7.76 1.93
N LEU A 248 27.44 -6.94 1.88
CA LEU A 248 26.06 -7.36 1.63
C LEU A 248 25.76 -7.16 0.15
N ARG A 249 25.21 -8.20 -0.46
CA ARG A 249 24.97 -8.26 -1.89
C ARG A 249 23.47 -8.28 -2.19
N ASN A 250 23.15 -7.72 -3.34
CA ASN A 250 21.80 -7.75 -3.88
C ASN A 250 21.43 -9.20 -4.27
N PRO A 251 20.36 -9.79 -3.71
CA PRO A 251 19.96 -11.16 -4.03
C PRO A 251 19.52 -11.34 -5.51
N ALA A 252 19.12 -10.25 -6.19
CA ALA A 252 18.78 -10.28 -7.61
C ALA A 252 20.00 -10.15 -8.53
N GLU A 253 21.11 -9.57 -8.03
CA GLU A 253 22.33 -9.28 -8.79
C GLU A 253 23.54 -9.41 -7.87
N LEU A 254 24.10 -10.61 -7.73
CA LEU A 254 25.16 -10.90 -6.76
C LEU A 254 26.47 -10.14 -6.99
N SER A 255 26.67 -9.52 -8.15
CA SER A 255 27.80 -8.62 -8.43
C SER A 255 27.59 -7.23 -7.79
N ASP A 256 26.36 -6.84 -7.50
CA ASP A 256 26.01 -5.57 -6.86
C ASP A 256 26.22 -5.64 -5.34
N ILE A 257 27.17 -4.85 -4.84
CA ILE A 257 27.40 -4.67 -3.40
C ILE A 257 26.50 -3.53 -2.91
N VAL A 258 25.50 -3.85 -2.11
CA VAL A 258 24.56 -2.88 -1.55
C VAL A 258 25.22 -2.03 -0.46
N GLY A 259 26.05 -2.65 0.36
CA GLY A 259 26.73 -2.01 1.47
C GLY A 259 27.56 -2.99 2.28
N TRP A 260 27.92 -2.60 3.49
CA TRP A 260 28.83 -3.37 4.34
C TRP A 260 28.31 -3.44 5.77
N VAL A 261 28.48 -4.58 6.40
CA VAL A 261 28.14 -4.81 7.80
C VAL A 261 29.35 -5.23 8.59
N ARG A 262 29.45 -4.74 9.82
CA ARG A 262 30.33 -5.26 10.86
C ARG A 262 29.47 -5.80 11.99
N GLU A 263 29.58 -7.09 12.24
CA GLU A 263 28.87 -7.73 13.35
C GLU A 263 29.42 -7.30 14.71
N ALA A 264 28.58 -7.29 15.74
CA ALA A 264 28.99 -7.00 17.11
C ALA A 264 29.84 -8.12 17.69
N THR A 265 30.91 -7.76 18.38
CA THR A 265 31.67 -8.71 19.23
C THR A 265 30.89 -9.01 20.50
N ALA A 266 31.35 -9.99 21.28
CA ALA A 266 30.77 -10.33 22.58
C ALA A 266 30.85 -9.14 23.55
N GLU A 267 31.99 -8.44 23.56
CA GLU A 267 32.21 -7.26 24.42
C GLU A 267 31.31 -6.08 23.99
N GLU A 268 31.15 -5.86 22.69
CA GLU A 268 30.26 -4.81 22.18
C GLU A 268 28.78 -5.11 22.45
N THR A 269 28.39 -6.38 22.38
CA THR A 269 27.04 -6.86 22.74
C THR A 269 26.74 -6.61 24.19
N GLN A 270 27.68 -6.97 25.10
CA GLN A 270 27.58 -6.71 26.53
C GLN A 270 27.50 -5.21 26.82
N ALA A 271 28.39 -4.42 26.23
CA ALA A 271 28.44 -2.97 26.42
C ALA A 271 27.15 -2.27 25.89
N ALA A 272 26.54 -2.76 24.81
CA ALA A 272 25.28 -2.24 24.30
C ALA A 272 24.14 -2.46 25.32
N ALA A 273 24.05 -3.66 25.92
CA ALA A 273 23.05 -3.97 26.92
C ALA A 273 23.23 -3.13 28.20
N GLU A 274 24.46 -2.91 28.64
CA GLU A 274 24.76 -2.08 29.79
C GLU A 274 24.38 -0.61 29.54
N ARG A 275 24.70 -0.06 28.36
CA ARG A 275 24.30 1.30 27.98
C ARG A 275 22.77 1.46 27.94
N ALA A 276 22.08 0.48 27.36
CA ALA A 276 20.62 0.49 27.34
C ALA A 276 20.02 0.45 28.75
N ALA A 277 20.59 -0.34 29.66
CA ALA A 277 20.18 -0.38 31.06
C ALA A 277 20.41 0.95 31.80
N GLN A 278 21.54 1.60 31.56
CA GLN A 278 21.85 2.92 32.15
C GLN A 278 20.90 4.02 31.63
N ALA A 279 20.50 3.95 30.36
CA ALA A 279 19.58 4.93 29.77
C ALA A 279 18.11 4.67 30.14
N ALA A 280 17.75 3.45 30.57
CA ALA A 280 16.37 3.06 30.81
C ALA A 280 15.61 3.97 31.79
N PRO A 281 16.13 4.35 32.96
CA PRO A 281 15.41 5.24 33.87
C PRO A 281 15.20 6.65 33.31
N ILE A 282 16.13 7.15 32.50
CA ILE A 282 16.03 8.47 31.86
C ILE A 282 14.92 8.47 30.80
N TRP A 283 14.93 7.49 29.92
CA TRP A 283 13.94 7.38 28.87
C TRP A 283 12.54 7.07 29.42
N ALA A 284 12.44 6.20 30.42
CA ALA A 284 11.21 5.89 31.15
C ALA A 284 10.60 7.14 31.80
N GLY A 285 11.43 8.04 32.33
CA GLY A 285 11.00 9.33 32.91
C GLY A 285 10.56 10.37 31.89
N THR A 286 10.88 10.19 30.60
CA THR A 286 10.45 11.11 29.53
C THR A 286 8.91 11.08 29.40
N PRO A 287 8.23 12.26 29.39
CA PRO A 287 6.78 12.30 29.27
C PRO A 287 6.26 11.55 28.01
N PRO A 288 5.12 10.83 28.09
CA PRO A 288 4.56 10.10 26.95
C PRO A 288 4.35 10.97 25.70
N ALA A 289 3.89 12.22 25.88
CA ALA A 289 3.73 13.17 24.79
C ALA A 289 5.07 13.50 24.10
N ALA A 290 6.15 13.68 24.87
CA ALA A 290 7.47 13.95 24.29
C ALA A 290 8.03 12.74 23.52
N ARG A 291 7.78 11.51 24.00
CA ARG A 291 8.12 10.29 23.23
C ARG A 291 7.32 10.19 21.93
N ALA A 292 6.03 10.54 21.98
CA ALA A 292 5.17 10.60 20.81
C ALA A 292 5.67 11.61 19.76
N ASP A 293 6.09 12.80 20.21
CA ASP A 293 6.65 13.85 19.33
C ASP A 293 7.93 13.39 18.63
N VAL A 294 8.78 12.62 19.32
CA VAL A 294 9.98 12.02 18.70
C VAL A 294 9.59 11.04 17.60
N LEU A 295 8.61 10.16 17.85
CA LEU A 295 8.15 9.20 16.84
C LEU A 295 7.47 9.88 15.67
N ALA A 296 6.71 10.95 15.89
CA ALA A 296 6.11 11.73 14.82
C ALA A 296 7.18 12.37 13.91
N ARG A 297 8.22 12.99 14.50
CA ARG A 297 9.37 13.51 13.73
C ARG A 297 10.09 12.40 12.95
N ALA A 298 10.24 11.20 13.54
CA ALA A 298 10.85 10.08 12.86
C ALA A 298 10.02 9.63 11.65
N ALA A 299 8.68 9.63 11.76
CA ALA A 299 7.77 9.34 10.68
C ALA A 299 7.91 10.35 9.53
N ASP A 300 7.99 11.64 9.84
CA ASP A 300 8.14 12.70 8.85
C ASP A 300 9.51 12.64 8.15
N LEU A 301 10.59 12.36 8.87
CA LEU A 301 11.92 12.13 8.31
C LEU A 301 11.95 10.89 7.40
N LEU A 302 11.25 9.83 7.79
CA LEU A 302 11.14 8.60 7.00
C LEU A 302 10.41 8.85 5.67
N GLU A 303 9.29 9.60 5.68
CA GLU A 303 8.58 10.01 4.46
C GLU A 303 9.46 10.88 3.56
N GLN A 304 10.17 11.86 4.12
CA GLN A 304 11.09 12.72 3.36
C GLN A 304 12.22 11.94 2.68
N ARG A 305 12.67 10.84 3.29
CA ARG A 305 13.75 9.98 2.78
C ARG A 305 13.25 8.69 2.13
N SER A 306 11.97 8.60 1.85
CA SER A 306 11.33 7.37 1.36
C SER A 306 11.97 6.82 0.09
N GLN A 307 12.24 7.67 -0.90
CA GLN A 307 12.71 7.22 -2.22
C GLN A 307 14.09 6.54 -2.19
N PRO A 308 15.16 7.10 -1.57
CA PRO A 308 16.43 6.38 -1.45
C PRO A 308 16.32 5.13 -0.57
N LEU A 309 15.45 5.12 0.44
CA LEU A 309 15.22 3.93 1.26
C LEU A 309 14.50 2.81 0.49
N MET A 310 13.56 3.15 -0.41
CA MET A 310 12.99 2.16 -1.33
C MET A 310 14.08 1.48 -2.15
N GLY A 311 15.03 2.26 -2.69
CA GLY A 311 16.16 1.70 -3.42
C GLY A 311 17.04 0.77 -2.58
N LEU A 312 17.25 1.11 -1.30
CA LEU A 312 17.98 0.25 -0.37
C LEU A 312 17.20 -1.06 -0.11
N ILE A 313 15.91 -0.99 0.20
CA ILE A 313 15.04 -2.16 0.45
C ILE A 313 14.98 -3.09 -0.77
N MET A 314 14.83 -2.52 -1.96
CA MET A 314 14.80 -3.30 -3.20
C MET A 314 16.11 -4.08 -3.41
N ARG A 315 17.26 -3.45 -3.16
CA ARG A 315 18.57 -4.06 -3.36
C ARG A 315 18.99 -5.00 -2.23
N GLU A 316 18.67 -4.68 -0.98
CA GLU A 316 19.07 -5.50 0.18
C GLU A 316 18.16 -6.72 0.37
N ALA A 317 16.84 -6.55 0.19
CA ALA A 317 15.85 -7.59 0.45
C ALA A 317 15.21 -8.19 -0.82
N GLY A 318 15.59 -7.74 -2.02
CA GLY A 318 15.02 -8.23 -3.28
C GLY A 318 13.55 -7.89 -3.47
N LYS A 319 13.06 -6.81 -2.86
CA LYS A 319 11.66 -6.43 -2.91
C LYS A 319 11.31 -5.67 -4.18
N THR A 320 10.11 -5.92 -4.72
CA THR A 320 9.57 -5.12 -5.83
C THR A 320 9.24 -3.69 -5.37
N LEU A 321 9.13 -2.77 -6.31
CA LEU A 321 8.82 -1.37 -5.99
C LEU A 321 7.50 -1.20 -5.23
N PRO A 322 6.37 -1.85 -5.60
CA PRO A 322 5.15 -1.80 -4.79
C PRO A 322 5.37 -2.28 -3.35
N ASN A 323 6.16 -3.33 -3.16
CA ASN A 323 6.50 -3.85 -1.83
C ASN A 323 7.36 -2.88 -1.03
N ALA A 324 8.31 -2.18 -1.67
CA ALA A 324 9.12 -1.17 -1.01
C ALA A 324 8.29 0.05 -0.58
N VAL A 325 7.32 0.48 -1.39
CA VAL A 325 6.34 1.52 -1.02
C VAL A 325 5.54 1.07 0.21
N ALA A 326 5.05 -0.17 0.23
CA ALA A 326 4.30 -0.72 1.35
C ALA A 326 5.12 -0.75 2.65
N GLU A 327 6.40 -1.16 2.59
CA GLU A 327 7.33 -1.16 3.73
C GLU A 327 7.49 0.24 4.36
N ILE A 328 7.70 1.25 3.52
CA ILE A 328 7.83 2.64 4.00
C ILE A 328 6.55 3.09 4.68
N ARG A 329 5.41 2.87 4.03
CA ARG A 329 4.10 3.29 4.56
C ARG A 329 3.77 2.62 5.90
N GLU A 330 3.98 1.32 5.99
CA GLU A 330 3.72 0.57 7.21
C GLU A 330 4.64 1.04 8.36
N ALA A 331 5.92 1.30 8.10
CA ALA A 331 6.83 1.84 9.10
C ALA A 331 6.41 3.23 9.59
N VAL A 332 6.00 4.12 8.68
CA VAL A 332 5.46 5.46 9.02
C VAL A 332 4.20 5.33 9.88
N ASP A 333 3.29 4.46 9.47
CA ASP A 333 2.03 4.24 10.20
C ASP A 333 2.26 3.63 11.58
N PHE A 334 3.23 2.73 11.78
CA PHE A 334 3.62 2.24 13.10
C PHE A 334 4.14 3.37 14.00
N LEU A 335 5.03 4.22 13.50
CA LEU A 335 5.56 5.35 14.25
C LEU A 335 4.44 6.29 14.72
N ARG A 336 3.55 6.68 13.80
CA ARG A 336 2.42 7.56 14.09
C ARG A 336 1.39 6.91 15.00
N TYR A 337 1.09 5.63 14.77
CA TYR A 337 0.11 4.87 15.56
C TYR A 337 0.55 4.73 17.02
N TYR A 338 1.76 4.22 17.27
CA TYR A 338 2.25 4.04 18.64
C TYR A 338 2.48 5.38 19.34
N GLY A 339 2.92 6.41 18.61
CA GLY A 339 3.02 7.76 19.14
C GLY A 339 1.65 8.28 19.61
N ALA A 340 0.62 8.19 18.77
CA ALA A 340 -0.74 8.61 19.09
C ALA A 340 -1.32 7.83 20.27
N GLN A 341 -1.11 6.49 20.31
CA GLN A 341 -1.58 5.65 21.42
C GLN A 341 -0.99 6.07 22.76
N VAL A 342 0.34 6.25 22.84
CA VAL A 342 0.95 6.62 24.13
C VAL A 342 0.62 8.04 24.56
N ALA A 343 0.49 8.99 23.62
CA ALA A 343 0.04 10.34 23.92
C ALA A 343 -1.38 10.39 24.50
N ALA A 344 -2.24 9.46 24.02
CA ALA A 344 -3.64 9.40 24.43
C ALA A 344 -3.89 8.63 25.74
N GLN A 345 -3.13 7.54 25.97
CA GLN A 345 -3.52 6.51 26.93
C GLN A 345 -2.49 6.32 28.06
N PHE A 346 -1.24 6.80 27.89
CA PHE A 346 -0.19 6.52 28.85
C PHE A 346 -0.03 7.64 29.86
N ASP A 347 0.16 7.20 31.11
CA ASP A 347 0.65 7.99 32.22
C ASP A 347 1.82 7.23 32.87
N ASN A 348 2.97 7.88 32.97
CA ASN A 348 4.17 7.27 33.56
C ASN A 348 3.98 6.82 35.03
N ALA A 349 2.97 7.33 35.74
CA ALA A 349 2.62 6.87 37.07
C ALA A 349 1.88 5.52 37.06
N ALA A 350 1.05 5.27 36.04
CA ALA A 350 0.23 4.07 35.91
C ALA A 350 0.90 2.97 35.05
N GLN A 351 1.46 3.36 33.89
CA GLN A 351 2.15 2.43 32.99
C GLN A 351 3.65 2.50 33.17
N ARG A 352 4.23 1.43 33.72
CA ARG A 352 5.66 1.34 33.96
C ARG A 352 6.34 0.54 32.85
N PRO A 353 7.40 1.10 32.22
CA PRO A 353 8.23 0.37 31.27
C PRO A 353 8.86 -0.88 31.87
N LEU A 354 9.10 -1.90 31.07
CA LEU A 354 9.83 -3.11 31.47
C LEU A 354 11.31 -2.83 31.76
N GLY A 355 11.90 -1.89 31.05
CA GLY A 355 13.33 -1.57 31.07
C GLY A 355 13.97 -1.81 29.71
N VAL A 356 14.94 -2.72 29.63
CA VAL A 356 15.60 -3.06 28.36
C VAL A 356 14.79 -4.10 27.62
N VAL A 357 14.34 -3.79 26.41
CA VAL A 357 13.63 -4.70 25.48
C VAL A 357 14.55 -5.07 24.33
N LEU A 358 14.66 -6.36 24.08
CA LEU A 358 15.33 -6.91 22.91
C LEU A 358 14.33 -7.05 21.75
N ALA A 359 14.57 -6.37 20.64
CA ALA A 359 13.80 -6.49 19.40
C ALA A 359 14.62 -7.27 18.37
N ILE A 360 14.14 -8.45 17.98
CA ILE A 360 14.73 -9.30 16.94
C ILE A 360 13.78 -9.32 15.75
N SER A 361 14.16 -8.69 14.65
CA SER A 361 13.34 -8.54 13.46
C SER A 361 13.75 -9.47 12.32
N PRO A 362 12.83 -9.81 11.42
CA PRO A 362 13.09 -10.68 10.27
C PRO A 362 13.66 -9.89 9.09
N TRP A 363 14.14 -10.61 8.08
CA TRP A 363 14.66 -10.02 6.85
C TRP A 363 13.56 -9.67 5.82
N ASN A 364 12.42 -10.35 5.86
CA ASN A 364 11.38 -10.26 4.83
C ASN A 364 10.50 -8.99 4.93
N PHE A 365 10.55 -8.30 6.06
CA PHE A 365 10.03 -6.96 6.29
C PHE A 365 11.10 -6.13 7.01
N PRO A 366 12.18 -5.77 6.28
CA PRO A 366 13.40 -5.25 6.90
C PRO A 366 13.22 -3.88 7.56
N LEU A 367 12.25 -3.09 7.07
CA LEU A 367 11.92 -1.78 7.62
C LEU A 367 10.68 -1.82 8.50
N ALA A 368 9.56 -2.34 7.98
CA ALA A 368 8.26 -2.21 8.63
C ALA A 368 8.21 -2.93 9.98
N ILE A 369 8.55 -4.22 10.02
CA ILE A 369 8.55 -4.99 11.28
C ILE A 369 9.62 -4.50 12.23
N PHE A 370 10.82 -4.17 11.73
CA PHE A 370 11.88 -3.58 12.55
C PHE A 370 11.41 -2.28 13.21
N ALA A 371 10.87 -1.34 12.42
CA ALA A 371 10.37 -0.06 12.92
C ALA A 371 9.20 -0.25 13.88
N GLY A 372 8.28 -1.18 13.59
CA GLY A 372 7.13 -1.48 14.46
C GLY A 372 7.53 -1.97 15.84
N GLN A 373 8.45 -2.94 15.94
CA GLN A 373 8.98 -3.44 17.21
C GLN A 373 9.70 -2.34 17.99
N VAL A 374 10.61 -1.61 17.33
CA VAL A 374 11.40 -0.54 17.96
C VAL A 374 10.50 0.60 18.42
N ALA A 375 9.57 1.06 17.57
CA ALA A 375 8.66 2.15 17.88
C ALA A 375 7.73 1.82 19.05
N ALA A 376 7.15 0.62 19.08
CA ALA A 376 6.27 0.18 20.16
C ALA A 376 6.99 0.17 21.50
N ALA A 377 8.21 -0.39 21.55
CA ALA A 377 9.00 -0.46 22.76
C ALA A 377 9.45 0.94 23.24
N LEU A 378 9.95 1.80 22.34
CA LEU A 378 10.36 3.18 22.66
C LEU A 378 9.17 4.03 23.11
N ALA A 379 8.03 3.94 22.43
CA ALA A 379 6.81 4.64 22.80
C ALA A 379 6.38 4.34 24.23
N ALA A 380 6.42 3.05 24.60
CA ALA A 380 6.10 2.60 25.96
C ALA A 380 7.15 2.98 27.01
N GLY A 381 8.25 3.66 26.63
CA GLY A 381 9.30 4.14 27.55
C GLY A 381 10.41 3.12 27.83
N ASN A 382 10.48 2.03 27.07
CA ASN A 382 11.57 1.04 27.16
C ASN A 382 12.78 1.51 26.35
N THR A 383 13.98 1.10 26.77
CA THR A 383 15.16 1.14 25.90
C THR A 383 15.23 -0.12 25.06
N VAL A 384 15.85 -0.03 23.87
CA VAL A 384 15.80 -1.09 22.87
C VAL A 384 17.19 -1.54 22.44
N LEU A 385 17.41 -2.85 22.48
CA LEU A 385 18.48 -3.54 21.78
C LEU A 385 17.88 -4.06 20.46
N ALA A 386 18.22 -3.43 19.35
CA ALA A 386 17.65 -3.76 18.05
C ALA A 386 18.60 -4.67 17.26
N LYS A 387 18.23 -5.94 17.14
CA LYS A 387 18.97 -6.92 16.34
C LYS A 387 18.21 -7.22 15.04
N PRO A 388 18.64 -6.64 13.91
CA PRO A 388 18.09 -7.01 12.61
C PRO A 388 18.52 -8.43 12.19
N ALA A 389 17.84 -8.98 11.19
CA ALA A 389 18.29 -10.19 10.52
C ALA A 389 19.64 -9.95 9.81
N GLU A 390 20.41 -11.02 9.65
CA GLU A 390 21.74 -10.99 9.04
C GLU A 390 21.71 -10.53 7.58
N GLN A 391 20.61 -10.81 6.89
CA GLN A 391 20.42 -10.47 5.49
C GLN A 391 20.13 -8.99 5.26
N THR A 392 19.57 -8.27 6.25
CA THR A 392 19.03 -6.91 6.05
C THR A 392 19.41 -5.91 7.15
N PRO A 393 20.67 -5.81 7.56
CA PRO A 393 21.08 -4.87 8.60
C PRO A 393 21.22 -3.42 8.12
N LEU A 394 21.35 -3.16 6.80
CA LEU A 394 21.56 -1.80 6.29
C LEU A 394 20.29 -0.97 6.37
N THR A 395 19.14 -1.54 6.01
CA THR A 395 17.83 -0.92 6.16
C THR A 395 17.55 -0.59 7.64
N ALA A 396 17.86 -1.52 8.54
CA ALA A 396 17.75 -1.31 9.98
C ALA A 396 18.66 -0.18 10.48
N ALA A 397 19.91 -0.12 10.02
CA ALA A 397 20.86 0.94 10.37
C ALA A 397 20.35 2.33 9.91
N ALA A 398 19.81 2.42 8.70
CA ALA A 398 19.22 3.65 8.19
C ALA A 398 18.03 4.11 9.05
N MET A 399 17.18 3.17 9.49
CA MET A 399 16.06 3.48 10.38
C MET A 399 16.51 3.94 11.77
N VAL A 400 17.52 3.30 12.35
CA VAL A 400 18.11 3.72 13.63
C VAL A 400 18.69 5.12 13.54
N GLN A 401 19.36 5.45 12.44
CA GLN A 401 19.86 6.81 12.20
C GLN A 401 18.72 7.83 12.16
N ILE A 402 17.63 7.54 11.49
CA ILE A 402 16.43 8.41 11.44
C ILE A 402 15.86 8.62 12.85
N LEU A 403 15.75 7.56 13.65
CA LEU A 403 15.26 7.64 15.03
C LEU A 403 16.17 8.51 15.92
N HIS A 404 17.48 8.38 15.81
CA HIS A 404 18.43 9.22 16.57
C HIS A 404 18.34 10.68 16.13
N GLU A 405 18.24 10.96 14.85
CA GLU A 405 18.06 12.31 14.31
C GLU A 405 16.72 12.92 14.76
N ALA A 406 15.67 12.12 14.86
CA ALA A 406 14.39 12.54 15.41
C ALA A 406 14.42 12.86 16.91
N GLY A 407 15.47 12.45 17.62
CA GLY A 407 15.68 12.75 19.03
C GLY A 407 15.63 11.55 19.98
N VAL A 408 15.66 10.31 19.49
CA VAL A 408 15.86 9.14 20.35
C VAL A 408 17.30 9.17 20.87
N PRO A 409 17.54 9.17 22.20
CA PRO A 409 18.89 9.17 22.74
C PRO A 409 19.68 7.94 22.32
N GLN A 410 20.98 8.10 22.09
CA GLN A 410 21.89 7.01 21.70
C GLN A 410 21.84 5.82 22.68
N GLY A 411 21.71 6.09 23.99
CA GLY A 411 21.57 5.04 25.00
C GLY A 411 20.22 4.32 24.96
N ALA A 412 19.16 4.98 24.49
CA ALA A 412 17.82 4.41 24.49
C ALA A 412 17.59 3.42 23.33
N LEU A 413 18.38 3.51 22.25
CA LEU A 413 18.32 2.61 21.10
C LEU A 413 19.72 2.19 20.67
N GLN A 414 19.98 0.89 20.68
CA GLN A 414 21.27 0.29 20.30
C GLN A 414 21.05 -0.65 19.11
N LEU A 415 21.68 -0.36 17.97
CA LEU A 415 21.74 -1.30 16.86
C LEU A 415 22.81 -2.37 17.16
N VAL A 416 22.44 -3.65 17.15
CA VAL A 416 23.36 -4.75 17.45
C VAL A 416 23.29 -5.79 16.32
N PRO A 417 23.96 -5.53 15.17
CA PRO A 417 23.96 -6.46 14.05
C PRO A 417 24.82 -7.69 14.38
N GLY A 418 24.38 -8.84 13.90
CA GLY A 418 25.08 -10.10 14.07
C GLY A 418 24.16 -11.30 13.98
N ARG A 419 24.76 -12.48 13.97
CA ARG A 419 24.04 -13.75 13.80
C ARG A 419 23.14 -14.09 14.98
N GLY A 420 22.06 -14.82 14.71
CA GLY A 420 21.11 -15.28 15.73
C GLY A 420 21.76 -16.15 16.78
N GLU A 421 22.62 -17.08 16.34
CA GLU A 421 23.29 -18.09 17.20
C GLU A 421 24.35 -17.47 18.14
N THR A 422 24.91 -16.33 17.78
CA THR A 422 25.93 -15.65 18.58
C THR A 422 25.37 -14.42 19.29
N VAL A 423 25.15 -13.34 18.58
CA VAL A 423 24.66 -12.06 19.13
C VAL A 423 23.25 -12.20 19.68
N GLY A 424 22.33 -12.85 18.91
CA GLY A 424 20.95 -13.07 19.35
C GLY A 424 20.87 -13.87 20.64
N ALA A 425 21.56 -15.02 20.68
CA ALA A 425 21.59 -15.89 21.86
C ALA A 425 22.20 -15.19 23.08
N ALA A 426 23.29 -14.43 22.91
CA ALA A 426 23.92 -13.66 23.98
C ALA A 426 22.96 -12.59 24.55
N LEU A 427 22.25 -11.86 23.69
CA LEU A 427 21.27 -10.85 24.11
C LEU A 427 20.05 -11.47 24.82
N VAL A 428 19.51 -12.60 24.34
CA VAL A 428 18.39 -13.30 25.00
C VAL A 428 18.82 -13.79 26.40
N ALA A 429 20.07 -14.21 26.57
CA ALA A 429 20.62 -14.65 27.86
C ALA A 429 20.96 -13.49 28.80
N HIS A 430 21.08 -12.26 28.29
CA HIS A 430 21.62 -11.14 29.03
C HIS A 430 20.73 -10.74 30.23
N PRO A 431 21.28 -10.60 31.46
CA PRO A 431 20.49 -10.32 32.67
C PRO A 431 19.65 -9.05 32.61
N GLN A 432 20.15 -8.00 31.95
CA GLN A 432 19.45 -6.71 31.83
C GLN A 432 18.24 -6.74 30.89
N VAL A 433 18.10 -7.75 30.02
CA VAL A 433 16.95 -7.86 29.13
C VAL A 433 15.72 -8.27 29.92
N ALA A 434 14.72 -7.40 29.95
CA ALA A 434 13.49 -7.50 30.70
C ALA A 434 12.25 -7.81 29.84
N GLY A 435 12.38 -7.80 28.51
CA GLY A 435 11.34 -8.19 27.55
C GLY A 435 11.96 -8.53 26.21
N VAL A 436 11.31 -9.40 25.43
CA VAL A 436 11.77 -9.80 24.09
C VAL A 436 10.60 -9.71 23.10
N MET A 437 10.85 -9.03 21.99
CA MET A 437 9.98 -9.01 20.80
C MET A 437 10.73 -9.73 19.68
N PHE A 438 10.11 -10.77 19.14
CA PHE A 438 10.71 -11.62 18.12
C PHE A 438 9.76 -11.79 16.94
N THR A 439 10.27 -11.67 15.73
CA THR A 439 9.58 -12.12 14.52
C THR A 439 10.53 -12.96 13.69
N GLY A 440 10.13 -14.21 13.37
CA GLY A 440 10.97 -15.16 12.65
C GLY A 440 10.39 -16.58 12.61
N SER A 441 11.26 -17.59 12.63
CA SER A 441 10.81 -18.98 12.59
C SER A 441 10.22 -19.45 13.93
N THR A 442 9.23 -20.33 13.86
CA THR A 442 8.63 -20.99 15.05
C THR A 442 9.67 -21.75 15.87
N GLU A 443 10.65 -22.33 15.21
CA GLU A 443 11.74 -23.07 15.86
C GLU A 443 12.57 -22.15 16.77
N VAL A 444 13.02 -21.02 16.25
CA VAL A 444 13.78 -20.02 17.01
C VAL A 444 12.94 -19.43 18.13
N ALA A 445 11.65 -19.13 17.90
CA ALA A 445 10.74 -18.65 18.94
C ALA A 445 10.66 -19.63 20.13
N ARG A 446 10.60 -20.93 19.86
CA ARG A 446 10.60 -21.98 20.89
C ARG A 446 11.93 -22.04 21.67
N ILE A 447 13.07 -21.84 21.01
CA ILE A 447 14.38 -21.76 21.66
C ILE A 447 14.41 -20.57 22.62
N ILE A 448 14.01 -19.38 22.13
CA ILE A 448 13.92 -18.16 22.94
C ILE A 448 12.99 -18.36 24.14
N ALA A 449 11.78 -18.89 23.92
CA ALA A 449 10.82 -19.15 24.99
C ALA A 449 11.38 -20.06 26.09
N ARG A 450 12.08 -21.15 25.72
CA ARG A 450 12.73 -22.04 26.70
C ARG A 450 13.82 -21.34 27.50
N GLN A 451 14.63 -20.51 26.84
CA GLN A 451 15.70 -19.78 27.50
C GLN A 451 15.14 -18.73 28.47
N LEU A 452 14.09 -17.99 28.10
CA LEU A 452 13.45 -17.01 28.96
C LEU A 452 12.72 -17.65 30.15
N ALA A 453 12.12 -18.83 29.96
CA ALA A 453 11.46 -19.57 31.03
C ALA A 453 12.42 -20.05 32.13
N SER A 454 13.73 -20.13 31.86
CA SER A 454 14.75 -20.56 32.83
C SER A 454 15.31 -19.43 33.71
N ARG A 455 14.86 -18.14 33.49
CA ARG A 455 15.38 -17.00 34.24
C ARG A 455 14.29 -15.95 34.54
N LEU A 456 14.58 -15.09 35.47
CA LEU A 456 13.78 -13.91 35.78
C LEU A 456 14.51 -12.63 35.35
N SER A 457 13.77 -11.55 35.17
CA SER A 457 14.33 -10.21 35.00
C SER A 457 15.06 -9.75 36.27
N VAL A 458 15.83 -8.67 36.16
CA VAL A 458 16.54 -8.07 37.34
C VAL A 458 15.57 -7.67 38.46
N ASN A 459 14.29 -7.48 38.15
CA ASN A 459 13.24 -7.16 39.12
C ASN A 459 12.51 -8.40 39.67
N GLY A 460 12.96 -9.60 39.35
CA GLY A 460 12.38 -10.85 39.83
C GLY A 460 11.08 -11.29 39.12
N HIS A 461 10.72 -10.67 38.00
CA HIS A 461 9.53 -11.01 37.23
C HIS A 461 9.84 -11.91 36.04
N PRO A 462 8.89 -12.75 35.59
CA PRO A 462 9.00 -13.45 34.32
C PRO A 462 9.22 -12.46 33.17
N ILE A 463 10.03 -12.85 32.18
CA ILE A 463 10.35 -12.01 31.03
C ILE A 463 9.31 -12.24 29.94
N PRO A 464 8.50 -11.23 29.57
CA PRO A 464 7.53 -11.38 28.53
C PRO A 464 8.21 -11.60 27.16
N LEU A 465 7.63 -12.51 26.38
CA LEU A 465 7.98 -12.78 24.99
C LEU A 465 6.78 -12.49 24.11
N ILE A 466 6.94 -11.57 23.16
CA ILE A 466 6.03 -11.38 22.02
C ILE A 466 6.71 -12.06 20.85
N ALA A 467 6.12 -13.13 20.33
CA ALA A 467 6.70 -13.93 19.24
C ALA A 467 5.71 -14.07 18.09
N GLU A 468 6.03 -13.40 16.99
CA GLU A 468 5.35 -13.55 15.71
C GLU A 468 6.10 -14.55 14.84
N THR A 469 5.42 -15.56 14.34
CA THR A 469 6.06 -16.66 13.58
C THR A 469 5.33 -16.96 12.28
N GLY A 470 5.83 -17.92 11.51
CA GLY A 470 5.18 -18.40 10.31
C GLY A 470 3.84 -19.08 10.58
N GLY A 471 3.04 -19.26 9.54
CA GLY A 471 1.73 -19.89 9.58
C GLY A 471 1.47 -20.84 8.42
N GLN A 472 0.37 -21.59 8.52
CA GLN A 472 -0.21 -22.42 7.47
C GLN A 472 -1.55 -21.78 7.05
N ASN A 473 -1.45 -20.60 6.42
CA ASN A 473 -2.61 -19.82 6.04
C ASN A 473 -3.39 -20.53 4.94
N ALA A 474 -4.71 -20.59 5.09
CA ALA A 474 -5.60 -21.27 4.15
C ALA A 474 -6.63 -20.31 3.56
N MET A 475 -6.95 -20.54 2.29
CA MET A 475 -8.09 -19.92 1.61
C MET A 475 -9.09 -21.02 1.28
N ILE A 476 -10.35 -20.80 1.68
CA ILE A 476 -11.46 -21.73 1.42
C ILE A 476 -12.38 -21.06 0.41
N VAL A 477 -12.59 -21.71 -0.73
CA VAL A 477 -13.35 -21.20 -1.86
C VAL A 477 -14.53 -22.12 -2.11
N ASP A 478 -15.74 -21.57 -2.00
CA ASP A 478 -16.97 -22.27 -2.41
C ASP A 478 -17.44 -21.85 -3.80
N SER A 479 -18.48 -22.50 -4.30
CA SER A 479 -19.00 -22.30 -5.68
C SER A 479 -19.60 -20.89 -5.91
N SER A 480 -19.86 -20.10 -4.86
CA SER A 480 -20.38 -18.74 -4.99
C SER A 480 -19.28 -17.70 -5.25
N ALA A 481 -18.00 -18.08 -5.09
CA ALA A 481 -16.87 -17.16 -5.29
C ALA A 481 -16.65 -16.86 -6.78
N LEU A 482 -16.25 -15.60 -7.07
CA LEU A 482 -15.85 -15.19 -8.41
C LEU A 482 -14.43 -15.71 -8.69
N ALA A 483 -14.31 -16.66 -9.64
CA ALA A 483 -13.04 -17.35 -9.91
C ALA A 483 -11.90 -16.39 -10.30
N GLU A 484 -12.19 -15.31 -11.04
CA GLU A 484 -11.23 -14.28 -11.44
C GLU A 484 -10.65 -13.53 -10.22
N GLN A 485 -11.47 -13.23 -9.23
CA GLN A 485 -11.02 -12.60 -7.97
C GLN A 485 -10.20 -13.59 -7.15
N VAL A 486 -10.66 -14.85 -7.03
CA VAL A 486 -9.91 -15.91 -6.32
C VAL A 486 -8.50 -16.05 -6.90
N VAL A 487 -8.36 -16.09 -8.23
CA VAL A 487 -7.05 -16.21 -8.88
C VAL A 487 -6.16 -15.02 -8.57
N ALA A 488 -6.68 -13.79 -8.65
CA ALA A 488 -5.93 -12.58 -8.33
C ALA A 488 -5.48 -12.57 -6.86
N ASP A 489 -6.37 -12.93 -5.94
CA ASP A 489 -6.08 -12.98 -4.50
C ASP A 489 -5.07 -14.09 -4.16
N VAL A 490 -5.15 -15.26 -4.81
CA VAL A 490 -4.17 -16.35 -4.64
C VAL A 490 -2.80 -15.91 -5.13
N LEU A 491 -2.70 -15.28 -6.31
CA LEU A 491 -1.43 -14.79 -6.84
C LEU A 491 -0.78 -13.79 -5.89
N ALA A 492 -1.52 -12.78 -5.47
CA ALA A 492 -1.03 -11.76 -4.55
C ALA A 492 -0.62 -12.34 -3.18
N SER A 493 -1.39 -13.31 -2.66
CA SER A 493 -1.15 -13.87 -1.32
C SER A 493 -0.08 -14.95 -1.30
N ALA A 494 -0.05 -15.85 -2.29
CA ALA A 494 0.85 -17.00 -2.26
C ALA A 494 2.23 -16.73 -2.86
N PHE A 495 2.31 -15.88 -3.90
CA PHE A 495 3.50 -15.77 -4.74
C PHE A 495 4.19 -14.40 -4.68
N ASP A 496 3.52 -13.33 -4.27
CA ASP A 496 4.17 -12.05 -4.07
C ASP A 496 5.35 -12.20 -3.09
N SER A 497 6.46 -11.50 -3.36
CA SER A 497 7.73 -11.61 -2.63
C SER A 497 8.29 -13.06 -2.62
N ALA A 498 8.05 -13.83 -3.69
CA ALA A 498 8.38 -15.26 -3.81
C ALA A 498 7.76 -16.13 -2.68
N GLY A 499 6.58 -15.75 -2.19
CA GLY A 499 5.91 -16.42 -1.06
C GLY A 499 6.65 -16.30 0.28
N GLN A 500 7.64 -15.41 0.39
CA GLN A 500 8.49 -15.25 1.58
C GLN A 500 7.85 -14.35 2.64
N ARG A 501 6.59 -14.61 2.98
CA ARG A 501 5.83 -13.87 4.01
C ARG A 501 5.22 -14.83 5.03
N CYS A 502 5.13 -14.41 6.29
CA CYS A 502 4.41 -15.14 7.34
C CYS A 502 2.91 -15.27 7.00
N SER A 503 2.34 -14.26 6.31
CA SER A 503 0.94 -14.19 5.88
C SER A 503 0.67 -14.85 4.52
N ALA A 504 1.67 -15.40 3.82
CA ALA A 504 1.48 -16.00 2.51
C ALA A 504 0.51 -17.19 2.56
N LEU A 505 -0.37 -17.27 1.58
CA LEU A 505 -1.26 -18.40 1.39
C LEU A 505 -0.45 -19.68 1.17
N ARG A 506 -0.75 -20.74 1.95
CA ARG A 506 -0.07 -22.04 1.89
C ARG A 506 -0.99 -23.17 1.45
N VAL A 507 -2.27 -23.04 1.73
CA VAL A 507 -3.26 -24.08 1.45
C VAL A 507 -4.47 -23.45 0.76
N LEU A 508 -4.74 -23.88 -0.48
CA LEU A 508 -5.93 -23.49 -1.22
C LEU A 508 -6.93 -24.66 -1.23
N CYS A 509 -8.08 -24.45 -0.57
CA CYS A 509 -9.17 -25.41 -0.53
C CYS A 509 -10.26 -24.97 -1.51
N LEU A 510 -10.45 -25.71 -2.60
CA LEU A 510 -11.46 -25.43 -3.59
C LEU A 510 -12.61 -26.44 -3.47
N GLN A 511 -13.85 -25.97 -3.54
CA GLN A 511 -15.00 -26.85 -3.71
C GLN A 511 -14.88 -27.59 -5.05
N GLU A 512 -15.23 -28.86 -5.08
CA GLU A 512 -14.94 -29.79 -6.17
C GLU A 512 -15.48 -29.31 -7.54
N ASP A 513 -16.70 -28.78 -7.56
CA ASP A 513 -17.38 -28.33 -8.77
C ASP A 513 -16.75 -27.10 -9.45
N VAL A 514 -15.98 -26.27 -8.73
CA VAL A 514 -15.28 -25.09 -9.28
C VAL A 514 -13.76 -25.28 -9.36
N ALA A 515 -13.24 -26.38 -8.84
CA ALA A 515 -11.81 -26.60 -8.66
C ALA A 515 -11.05 -26.63 -9.99
N GLU A 516 -11.50 -27.41 -10.96
CA GLU A 516 -10.82 -27.56 -12.26
C GLU A 516 -10.74 -26.23 -13.02
N ARG A 517 -11.83 -25.48 -13.07
CA ARG A 517 -11.88 -24.16 -13.72
C ARG A 517 -10.94 -23.18 -13.03
N THR A 518 -10.99 -23.10 -11.71
CA THR A 518 -10.16 -22.18 -10.93
C THR A 518 -8.68 -22.51 -11.08
N LEU A 519 -8.29 -23.81 -11.02
CA LEU A 519 -6.91 -24.24 -11.23
C LEU A 519 -6.40 -23.94 -12.64
N THR A 520 -7.23 -24.14 -13.67
CA THR A 520 -6.86 -23.81 -15.04
C THR A 520 -6.58 -22.31 -15.20
N MET A 521 -7.44 -21.46 -14.63
CA MET A 521 -7.25 -20.01 -14.64
C MET A 521 -6.01 -19.60 -13.84
N LEU A 522 -5.78 -20.20 -12.68
CA LEU A 522 -4.60 -19.92 -11.85
C LEU A 522 -3.31 -20.29 -12.58
N GLN A 523 -3.26 -21.45 -13.22
CA GLN A 523 -2.09 -21.87 -14.01
C GLN A 523 -1.81 -20.92 -15.18
N GLY A 524 -2.86 -20.51 -15.90
CA GLY A 524 -2.73 -19.51 -16.97
C GLY A 524 -2.20 -18.17 -16.46
N ALA A 525 -2.75 -17.68 -15.36
CA ALA A 525 -2.32 -16.42 -14.76
C ALA A 525 -0.87 -16.44 -14.21
N LEU A 526 -0.43 -17.59 -13.67
CA LEU A 526 0.97 -17.78 -13.22
C LEU A 526 1.97 -17.71 -14.38
N GLN A 527 1.58 -18.14 -15.59
CA GLN A 527 2.45 -18.08 -16.77
C GLN A 527 2.70 -16.64 -17.26
N GLU A 528 1.79 -15.71 -16.94
CA GLU A 528 1.92 -14.30 -17.29
C GLU A 528 2.81 -13.52 -16.30
N TRP A 529 3.09 -14.08 -15.10
CA TRP A 529 3.90 -13.43 -14.11
C TRP A 529 5.39 -13.46 -14.46
N SER A 530 6.01 -12.29 -14.34
CA SER A 530 7.42 -12.07 -14.64
C SER A 530 8.27 -12.15 -13.38
N MET A 531 9.19 -13.12 -13.33
CA MET A 531 10.21 -13.21 -12.27
C MET A 531 11.50 -12.57 -12.74
N GLY A 532 12.17 -11.80 -11.86
CA GLY A 532 13.41 -11.15 -12.24
C GLY A 532 13.96 -10.16 -11.24
N ASN A 533 14.83 -9.28 -11.74
CA ASN A 533 15.38 -8.21 -10.92
C ASN A 533 14.30 -7.14 -10.65
N PRO A 534 14.04 -6.81 -9.36
CA PRO A 534 13.05 -5.81 -8.97
C PRO A 534 13.36 -4.37 -9.42
N ASP A 535 14.52 -4.09 -9.98
CA ASP A 535 14.85 -2.79 -10.58
C ASP A 535 13.98 -2.47 -11.80
N ARG A 536 13.29 -3.46 -12.35
CA ARG A 536 12.35 -3.33 -13.47
C ARG A 536 10.92 -3.32 -12.95
N GLN A 537 10.15 -2.31 -13.32
CA GLN A 537 8.74 -2.21 -12.97
C GLN A 537 7.88 -3.37 -13.53
N SER A 538 8.34 -4.05 -14.58
CA SER A 538 7.70 -5.22 -15.15
C SER A 538 7.95 -6.51 -14.39
N THR A 539 8.73 -6.49 -13.32
CA THR A 539 8.98 -7.66 -12.48
C THR A 539 7.89 -7.77 -11.42
N ASP A 540 7.13 -8.86 -11.47
CA ASP A 540 6.07 -9.15 -10.50
C ASP A 540 6.65 -9.82 -9.25
N VAL A 541 7.65 -10.69 -9.41
CA VAL A 541 8.26 -11.45 -8.32
C VAL A 541 9.78 -11.29 -8.32
N GLY A 542 10.32 -10.81 -7.21
CA GLY A 542 11.75 -10.71 -6.97
C GLY A 542 12.40 -12.05 -6.58
N PRO A 543 13.69 -12.03 -6.23
CA PRO A 543 14.45 -13.25 -5.90
C PRO A 543 14.07 -13.84 -4.55
N VAL A 544 14.48 -15.08 -4.33
CA VAL A 544 14.64 -15.66 -2.99
C VAL A 544 15.84 -14.97 -2.31
N ILE A 545 15.76 -14.76 -1.00
CA ILE A 545 16.71 -13.90 -0.26
C ILE A 545 18.16 -14.39 -0.29
N ASP A 546 18.37 -15.68 -0.18
CA ASP A 546 19.70 -16.30 -0.14
C ASP A 546 19.69 -17.75 -0.63
N GLU A 547 20.89 -18.31 -0.75
CA GLU A 547 21.10 -19.69 -1.18
C GLU A 547 20.52 -20.71 -0.20
N GLN A 548 20.51 -20.42 1.10
CA GLN A 548 19.93 -21.32 2.11
C GLN A 548 18.41 -21.43 1.93
N ALA A 549 17.73 -20.32 1.71
CA ALA A 549 16.29 -20.29 1.45
C ALA A 549 15.95 -21.01 0.14
N ARG A 550 16.77 -20.82 -0.92
CA ARG A 550 16.62 -21.54 -2.19
C ARG A 550 16.74 -23.05 -1.99
N ALA A 551 17.79 -23.50 -1.31
CA ALA A 551 18.02 -24.92 -1.06
C ALA A 551 16.89 -25.57 -0.24
N GLN A 552 16.31 -24.84 0.73
CA GLN A 552 15.17 -25.34 1.52
C GLN A 552 13.91 -25.54 0.65
N ILE A 553 13.63 -24.59 -0.27
CA ILE A 553 12.50 -24.68 -1.19
C ILE A 553 12.70 -25.88 -2.14
N GLU A 554 13.88 -26.04 -2.74
CA GLU A 554 14.19 -27.16 -3.62
C GLU A 554 14.06 -28.50 -2.90
N ALA A 555 14.60 -28.63 -1.71
CA ALA A 555 14.47 -29.84 -0.89
C ALA A 555 12.99 -30.14 -0.53
N HIS A 556 12.15 -29.12 -0.35
CA HIS A 556 10.72 -29.31 -0.15
C HIS A 556 10.04 -29.87 -1.40
N ILE A 557 10.33 -29.28 -2.57
CA ILE A 557 9.79 -29.72 -3.86
C ILE A 557 10.17 -31.18 -4.11
N GLU A 558 11.44 -31.54 -3.91
CA GLU A 558 11.92 -32.92 -4.06
C GLU A 558 11.18 -33.90 -3.15
N ARG A 559 10.96 -33.53 -1.87
CA ARG A 559 10.18 -34.36 -0.93
C ARG A 559 8.75 -34.57 -1.40
N MET A 560 8.09 -33.52 -1.93
CA MET A 560 6.72 -33.63 -2.41
C MET A 560 6.62 -34.52 -3.65
N GLN A 561 7.58 -34.40 -4.59
CA GLN A 561 7.69 -35.27 -5.76
C GLN A 561 7.95 -36.73 -5.36
N ALA A 562 8.87 -36.96 -4.42
CA ALA A 562 9.15 -38.29 -3.90
C ALA A 562 7.94 -38.92 -3.17
N ALA A 563 7.08 -38.10 -2.57
CA ALA A 563 5.81 -38.52 -1.97
C ALA A 563 4.68 -38.76 -3.00
N GLY A 564 4.96 -38.64 -4.32
CA GLY A 564 4.01 -38.88 -5.39
C GLY A 564 3.05 -37.71 -5.64
N GLN A 565 3.33 -36.52 -5.09
CA GLN A 565 2.50 -35.35 -5.31
C GLN A 565 2.81 -34.72 -6.67
N LYS A 566 1.77 -34.21 -7.35
CA LYS A 566 1.93 -33.45 -8.59
C LYS A 566 2.50 -32.07 -8.23
N VAL A 567 3.67 -31.77 -8.74
CA VAL A 567 4.32 -30.45 -8.57
C VAL A 567 4.36 -29.72 -9.90
N THR A 568 3.84 -28.51 -9.94
CA THR A 568 3.97 -27.57 -11.07
C THR A 568 5.01 -26.50 -10.68
N ARG A 569 6.01 -26.29 -11.53
CA ARG A 569 7.08 -25.29 -11.35
C ARG A 569 6.85 -24.11 -12.29
#